data_2ee44bed62b419f8ef90f53e49eb8833
#
_entry.id   2ee44bed62b419f8ef90f53e49eb8833
#
_cell.length_a   1.000
_cell.length_b   1.000
_cell.length_c   1.000
_cell.angle_alpha   90.00
_cell.angle_beta   90.00
_cell.angle_gamma   90.00
#
_symmetry.space_group_name_H-M   'P 1'
#
loop_
_entity.id
_entity.type
_entity.pdbx_description
1 polymer ?
#
loop_
_entity_poly.entity_id
_entity_poly.type
_entity_poly.pdbx_seq_one_letter_code
_entity_poly.pdbx_strand_id
1 'polypeptide(L)'
;MNKQKSTEQTKKQQKTWIKIIKIVGIVLICLILFVLIAFGVLRALGKSVIRKNISGEAPVLESTESTEEGWQDGWIRYNGQIYAYNEDIMTFLVMGVDNDDVVKKAKDGLSGGQADAMFLAVMNPHDKSVSIIAVNRNAMALVDVYDEDGVYMGQYTKQITLQHGYGDGMELSCERSVAAVSRLFYNLPISGYAAINMGAITALNDAVGGVQVAVLDDVIYPEYDMDLHQGDEVTLTGHQAYWYVRGRNENVFNSSSLRLERQKQFLTTFIAQAKNKAVTNPSIAVDLYNTISKYMVTDIDITKFTYLASEALGYNFDISHLYTMQGETLMGDKYEEFYVDDDALYQLIIDVFYEPVESEDIK
;
A
#
# COMPACT_ATOMS: atom_id res chain seq x y z
N MET A 1 52.58 47.94 30.86
CA MET A 1 52.70 46.47 30.92
C MET A 1 51.37 45.69 30.91
N ASN A 2 50.29 46.23 31.49
CA ASN A 2 48.98 45.53 31.57
C ASN A 2 48.18 45.45 30.24
N LYS A 3 48.28 46.42 29.32
CA LYS A 3 47.52 46.44 28.04
C LYS A 3 48.04 45.37 27.04
N GLN A 4 49.32 45.08 27.01
CA GLN A 4 49.89 44.06 26.12
C GLN A 4 49.48 42.62 26.53
N LYS A 5 49.43 42.29 27.84
CA LYS A 5 48.97 40.98 28.32
C LYS A 5 47.49 40.71 28.01
N SER A 6 46.63 41.74 28.10
CA SER A 6 45.20 41.59 27.76
C SER A 6 44.98 41.30 26.28
N THR A 7 45.75 41.92 25.37
CA THR A 7 45.62 41.71 23.91
C THR A 7 46.13 40.35 23.50
N GLU A 8 47.13 39.82 24.13
CA GLU A 8 47.68 38.47 23.88
C GLU A 8 46.71 37.37 24.36
N GLN A 9 46.10 37.53 25.51
CA GLN A 9 45.05 36.63 26.01
C GLN A 9 43.84 36.59 25.08
N THR A 10 43.33 37.73 24.59
CA THR A 10 42.23 37.80 23.65
C THR A 10 42.53 37.12 22.32
N LYS A 11 43.75 37.30 21.77
CA LYS A 11 44.21 36.61 20.56
C LYS A 11 44.33 35.09 20.75
N LYS A 12 44.74 34.63 21.91
CA LYS A 12 44.85 33.21 22.25
C LYS A 12 43.48 32.57 22.40
N GLN A 13 42.54 33.27 23.03
CA GLN A 13 41.12 32.83 23.10
C GLN A 13 40.46 32.78 21.70
N GLN A 14 40.65 33.80 20.87
CA GLN A 14 40.12 33.77 19.50
C GLN A 14 40.66 32.59 18.67
N LYS A 15 41.96 32.29 18.75
CA LYS A 15 42.56 31.14 18.08
C LYS A 15 41.99 29.80 18.57
N THR A 16 41.70 29.70 19.87
CA THR A 16 41.09 28.53 20.48
C THR A 16 39.63 28.34 19.99
N TRP A 17 38.83 29.41 19.98
CA TRP A 17 37.47 29.40 19.46
C TRP A 17 37.40 29.01 17.97
N ILE A 18 38.32 29.53 17.14
CA ILE A 18 38.38 29.15 15.71
C ILE A 18 38.71 27.65 15.55
N LYS A 19 39.60 27.10 16.41
CA LYS A 19 39.88 25.66 16.39
C LYS A 19 38.67 24.82 16.79
N ILE A 20 37.96 25.23 17.84
CA ILE A 20 36.71 24.56 18.29
C ILE A 20 35.65 24.58 17.19
N ILE A 21 35.42 25.73 16.57
CA ILE A 21 34.43 25.86 15.45
C ILE A 21 34.82 24.95 14.27
N LYS A 22 36.12 24.87 13.92
CA LYS A 22 36.56 23.95 12.86
C LYS A 22 36.33 22.47 13.22
N ILE A 23 36.64 22.09 14.48
CA ILE A 23 36.44 20.71 14.92
C ILE A 23 34.93 20.37 14.91
N VAL A 24 34.09 21.26 15.45
CA VAL A 24 32.61 21.07 15.42
C VAL A 24 32.10 20.99 13.99
N GLY A 25 32.62 21.85 13.09
CA GLY A 25 32.26 21.78 11.66
C GLY A 25 32.65 20.46 11.01
N ILE A 26 33.86 19.95 11.29
CA ILE A 26 34.28 18.65 10.77
C ILE A 26 33.42 17.50 11.34
N VAL A 27 33.11 17.52 12.65
CA VAL A 27 32.25 16.52 13.28
C VAL A 27 30.85 16.52 12.65
N LEU A 28 30.29 17.71 12.42
CA LEU A 28 28.97 17.83 11.75
C LEU A 28 29.01 17.28 10.32
N ILE A 29 30.05 17.60 9.54
CA ILE A 29 30.23 17.07 8.19
C ILE A 29 30.36 15.54 8.21
N CYS A 30 31.18 15.00 9.12
CA CYS A 30 31.32 13.55 9.27
C CYS A 30 29.98 12.88 9.66
N LEU A 31 29.18 13.51 10.51
CA LEU A 31 27.87 13.03 10.93
C LEU A 31 26.88 13.03 9.76
N ILE A 32 26.85 14.10 8.97
CA ILE A 32 26.03 14.18 7.75
C ILE A 32 26.45 13.11 6.74
N LEU A 33 27.75 12.96 6.50
CA LEU A 33 28.27 11.92 5.60
C LEU A 33 27.91 10.51 6.09
N PHE A 34 28.00 10.26 7.39
CA PHE A 34 27.59 8.98 7.97
C PHE A 34 26.12 8.69 7.74
N VAL A 35 25.25 9.67 7.97
CA VAL A 35 23.79 9.53 7.73
C VAL A 35 23.50 9.27 6.24
N LEU A 36 24.17 9.99 5.33
CA LEU A 36 24.00 9.78 3.88
C LEU A 36 24.49 8.39 3.44
N ILE A 37 25.61 7.92 3.98
CA ILE A 37 26.13 6.57 3.69
C ILE A 37 25.17 5.51 4.24
N ALA A 38 24.71 5.66 5.50
CA ALA A 38 23.77 4.73 6.11
C ALA A 38 22.45 4.65 5.29
N PHE A 39 21.90 5.80 4.88
CA PHE A 39 20.73 5.86 4.00
C PHE A 39 20.99 5.16 2.66
N GLY A 40 22.13 5.44 2.01
CA GLY A 40 22.51 4.80 0.75
C GLY A 40 22.63 3.28 0.86
N VAL A 41 23.20 2.79 1.96
CA VAL A 41 23.32 1.35 2.24
C VAL A 41 21.96 0.71 2.46
N LEU A 42 21.11 1.30 3.31
CA LEU A 42 19.75 0.80 3.56
C LEU A 42 18.93 0.75 2.26
N ARG A 43 18.99 1.82 1.45
CA ARG A 43 18.33 1.87 0.16
C ARG A 43 18.83 0.79 -0.80
N ALA A 44 20.13 0.57 -0.89
CA ALA A 44 20.72 -0.45 -1.75
C ALA A 44 20.34 -1.88 -1.31
N LEU A 45 20.34 -2.14 0.00
CA LEU A 45 19.91 -3.41 0.56
C LEU A 45 18.42 -3.65 0.27
N GLY A 46 17.56 -2.66 0.53
CA GLY A 46 16.13 -2.74 0.26
C GLY A 46 15.85 -3.03 -1.22
N LYS A 47 16.52 -2.32 -2.14
CA LYS A 47 16.43 -2.58 -3.59
C LYS A 47 16.80 -4.02 -3.93
N SER A 48 17.90 -4.53 -3.37
CA SER A 48 18.35 -5.90 -3.64
C SER A 48 17.37 -6.96 -3.15
N VAL A 49 16.75 -6.74 -1.98
CA VAL A 49 15.77 -7.69 -1.41
C VAL A 49 14.48 -7.67 -2.23
N ILE A 50 13.96 -6.49 -2.58
CA ILE A 50 12.73 -6.36 -3.39
C ILE A 50 12.93 -7.02 -4.75
N ARG A 51 14.05 -6.75 -5.44
CA ARG A 51 14.34 -7.37 -6.74
C ARG A 51 14.44 -8.89 -6.71
N LYS A 52 14.79 -9.48 -5.58
CA LYS A 52 14.78 -10.95 -5.42
C LYS A 52 13.37 -11.50 -5.19
N ASN A 53 12.47 -10.68 -4.67
CA ASN A 53 11.08 -11.06 -4.40
C ASN A 53 10.15 -10.77 -5.60
N ILE A 54 10.62 -10.01 -6.58
CA ILE A 54 9.94 -9.87 -7.87
C ILE A 54 10.18 -11.21 -8.59
N SER A 55 9.15 -12.07 -8.60
CA SER A 55 9.20 -13.26 -9.44
C SER A 55 8.95 -12.82 -10.87
N GLY A 56 9.85 -13.18 -11.79
CA GLY A 56 9.68 -12.89 -13.21
C GLY A 56 8.58 -13.73 -13.89
N GLU A 57 7.74 -14.43 -13.10
CA GLU A 57 6.64 -15.23 -13.62
C GLU A 57 5.44 -14.31 -13.92
N ALA A 58 5.01 -14.30 -15.18
CA ALA A 58 3.80 -13.61 -15.59
C ALA A 58 2.54 -14.25 -14.98
N PRO A 59 1.44 -13.48 -14.81
CA PRO A 59 0.13 -14.07 -14.49
C PRO A 59 -0.24 -15.16 -15.50
N VAL A 60 -0.92 -16.20 -15.03
CA VAL A 60 -1.35 -17.34 -15.88
C VAL A 60 -2.63 -16.92 -16.63
N LEU A 61 -2.48 -16.00 -17.56
CA LEU A 61 -3.53 -15.68 -18.52
C LEU A 61 -3.56 -16.80 -19.58
N GLU A 62 -4.74 -17.09 -20.15
CA GLU A 62 -4.83 -18.02 -21.27
C GLU A 62 -4.00 -17.47 -22.44
N SER A 63 -2.69 -17.77 -22.41
CA SER A 63 -1.82 -17.48 -23.52
C SER A 63 -2.03 -18.60 -24.54
N THR A 64 -2.34 -18.25 -25.76
CA THR A 64 -2.04 -19.11 -26.88
C THR A 64 -0.53 -19.29 -26.85
N GLU A 65 -0.03 -20.45 -26.36
CA GLU A 65 1.35 -20.84 -26.61
C GLU A 65 1.56 -20.74 -28.12
N SER A 66 2.18 -19.67 -28.54
CA SER A 66 2.44 -19.50 -29.96
C SER A 66 3.71 -20.25 -30.30
N THR A 67 3.61 -21.15 -31.27
CA THR A 67 4.77 -21.75 -31.91
C THR A 67 5.42 -20.81 -32.92
N GLU A 68 5.04 -19.53 -32.91
CA GLU A 68 5.59 -18.50 -33.79
C GLU A 68 7.07 -18.25 -33.46
N GLU A 69 7.89 -18.18 -34.47
CA GLU A 69 9.32 -17.86 -34.36
C GLU A 69 9.48 -16.45 -33.74
N GLY A 70 10.25 -16.34 -32.66
CA GLY A 70 10.44 -15.08 -31.93
C GLY A 70 9.51 -14.87 -30.73
N TRP A 71 8.57 -15.79 -30.43
CA TRP A 71 7.73 -15.70 -29.25
C TRP A 71 8.57 -15.81 -27.96
N GLN A 72 8.31 -14.94 -26.99
CA GLN A 72 9.01 -14.91 -25.71
C GLN A 72 8.08 -15.30 -24.56
N ASP A 73 8.67 -15.85 -23.49
CA ASP A 73 7.94 -16.14 -22.25
C ASP A 73 7.34 -14.85 -21.67
N GLY A 74 6.14 -14.95 -21.10
CA GLY A 74 5.41 -13.79 -20.58
C GLY A 74 4.69 -12.96 -21.65
N TRP A 75 4.81 -13.31 -22.93
CA TRP A 75 4.01 -12.67 -23.97
C TRP A 75 2.61 -13.29 -24.04
N ILE A 76 1.64 -12.45 -24.32
CA ILE A 76 0.26 -12.86 -24.58
C ILE A 76 -0.26 -12.17 -25.85
N ARG A 77 -1.23 -12.80 -26.52
CA ARG A 77 -1.96 -12.19 -27.62
C ARG A 77 -3.38 -11.84 -27.16
N TYR A 78 -3.72 -10.56 -27.20
CA TYR A 78 -5.04 -10.09 -26.81
C TYR A 78 -5.57 -9.12 -27.87
N ASN A 79 -6.79 -9.32 -28.34
CA ASN A 79 -7.43 -8.51 -29.40
C ASN A 79 -6.56 -8.31 -30.65
N GLY A 80 -5.72 -9.29 -31.00
CA GLY A 80 -4.82 -9.24 -32.16
C GLY A 80 -3.50 -8.52 -31.94
N GLN A 81 -3.29 -7.88 -30.80
CA GLN A 81 -2.04 -7.25 -30.37
C GLN A 81 -1.26 -8.19 -29.46
N ILE A 82 0.08 -8.18 -29.55
CA ILE A 82 0.97 -8.89 -28.62
C ILE A 82 1.34 -7.91 -27.49
N TYR A 83 1.34 -8.42 -26.26
CA TYR A 83 1.72 -7.71 -25.06
C TYR A 83 2.77 -8.51 -24.30
N ALA A 84 3.77 -7.84 -23.75
CA ALA A 84 4.81 -8.40 -22.90
C ALA A 84 4.53 -8.06 -21.43
N TYR A 85 4.64 -9.04 -20.55
CA TYR A 85 4.56 -8.80 -19.12
C TYR A 85 5.74 -7.93 -18.64
N ASN A 86 5.45 -6.90 -17.86
CA ASN A 86 6.50 -6.07 -17.28
C ASN A 86 7.01 -6.68 -15.97
N GLU A 87 8.10 -7.44 -16.05
CA GLU A 87 8.72 -8.16 -14.94
C GLU A 87 9.27 -7.25 -13.82
N ASP A 88 9.51 -5.97 -14.12
CA ASP A 88 10.08 -5.01 -13.16
C ASP A 88 9.01 -4.35 -12.25
N ILE A 89 7.73 -4.60 -12.51
CA ILE A 89 6.63 -4.07 -11.70
C ILE A 89 6.68 -4.65 -10.28
N MET A 90 6.49 -3.74 -9.31
CA MET A 90 6.37 -4.10 -7.90
C MET A 90 4.92 -3.97 -7.46
N THR A 91 4.33 -5.08 -7.02
CA THR A 91 2.93 -5.13 -6.57
C THR A 91 2.87 -5.42 -5.07
N PHE A 92 2.11 -4.62 -4.33
CA PHE A 92 1.94 -4.78 -2.88
C PHE A 92 0.46 -4.88 -2.52
N LEU A 93 0.11 -5.87 -1.69
CA LEU A 93 -1.24 -5.99 -1.14
C LEU A 93 -1.34 -5.16 0.15
N VAL A 94 -2.15 -4.10 0.12
CA VAL A 94 -2.45 -3.25 1.27
C VAL A 94 -3.86 -3.59 1.77
N MET A 95 -3.98 -3.95 3.04
CA MET A 95 -5.23 -4.37 3.66
C MET A 95 -5.58 -3.50 4.86
N GLY A 96 -6.83 -3.12 4.98
CA GLY A 96 -7.43 -2.55 6.19
C GLY A 96 -8.18 -3.65 6.92
N VAL A 97 -7.72 -4.02 8.13
CA VAL A 97 -8.32 -5.08 8.95
C VAL A 97 -9.28 -4.47 9.95
N ASP A 98 -10.50 -5.01 10.05
CA ASP A 98 -11.53 -4.54 10.99
C ASP A 98 -11.17 -4.96 12.43
N ASN A 99 -10.16 -4.29 12.96
CA ASN A 99 -9.67 -4.42 14.33
C ASN A 99 -9.14 -3.05 14.80
N ASP A 100 -9.57 -2.59 15.96
CA ASP A 100 -9.16 -1.27 16.50
C ASP A 100 -7.90 -1.35 17.36
N ASP A 101 -7.55 -2.54 17.84
CA ASP A 101 -6.40 -2.76 18.71
C ASP A 101 -5.06 -2.73 17.96
N VAL A 102 -3.97 -2.62 18.71
CA VAL A 102 -2.63 -2.96 18.22
C VAL A 102 -2.60 -4.42 17.75
N VAL A 103 -1.76 -4.69 16.75
CA VAL A 103 -1.66 -6.05 16.20
C VAL A 103 -1.22 -7.04 17.27
N LYS A 104 -1.89 -8.17 17.32
CA LYS A 104 -1.61 -9.27 18.24
C LYS A 104 -2.04 -10.59 17.61
N LYS A 105 -1.30 -11.64 17.94
CA LYS A 105 -1.63 -12.98 17.46
C LYS A 105 -3.01 -13.41 17.97
N ALA A 106 -3.84 -13.89 17.07
CA ALA A 106 -5.14 -14.48 17.43
C ALA A 106 -4.95 -15.76 18.28
N LYS A 107 -5.94 -16.08 19.08
CA LYS A 107 -5.89 -17.24 19.98
C LYS A 107 -6.19 -18.56 19.25
N ASP A 108 -6.89 -18.48 18.15
CA ASP A 108 -7.30 -19.61 17.30
C ASP A 108 -7.07 -19.29 15.83
N GLY A 109 -7.22 -20.28 14.94
CA GLY A 109 -6.99 -20.16 13.51
C GLY A 109 -8.10 -19.44 12.73
N LEU A 110 -9.12 -18.90 13.40
CA LEU A 110 -10.30 -18.28 12.77
C LEU A 110 -10.53 -16.83 13.19
N SER A 111 -9.71 -16.31 14.11
CA SER A 111 -9.89 -14.98 14.71
C SER A 111 -8.97 -13.91 14.16
N GLY A 112 -8.42 -14.11 12.96
CA GLY A 112 -7.49 -13.17 12.33
C GLY A 112 -8.08 -11.81 11.94
N GLY A 113 -9.40 -11.65 12.03
CA GLY A 113 -10.12 -10.45 11.56
C GLY A 113 -10.33 -10.46 10.04
N GLN A 114 -11.31 -9.68 9.57
CA GLN A 114 -11.59 -9.56 8.13
C GLN A 114 -10.81 -8.40 7.51
N ALA A 115 -10.30 -8.60 6.30
CA ALA A 115 -9.70 -7.52 5.51
C ALA A 115 -10.82 -6.73 4.80
N ASP A 116 -11.32 -5.69 5.45
CA ASP A 116 -12.48 -4.92 5.01
C ASP A 116 -12.16 -3.88 3.91
N ALA A 117 -10.90 -3.56 3.72
CA ALA A 117 -10.38 -2.78 2.61
C ALA A 117 -9.17 -3.52 2.02
N MET A 118 -9.13 -3.67 0.71
CA MET A 118 -8.06 -4.38 0.01
C MET A 118 -7.67 -3.60 -1.24
N PHE A 119 -6.38 -3.31 -1.38
CA PHE A 119 -5.83 -2.58 -2.52
C PHE A 119 -4.54 -3.25 -3.00
N LEU A 120 -4.38 -3.38 -4.32
CA LEU A 120 -3.07 -3.63 -4.92
C LEU A 120 -2.43 -2.29 -5.26
N ALA A 121 -1.31 -1.99 -4.61
CA ALA A 121 -0.48 -0.85 -4.95
C ALA A 121 0.60 -1.33 -5.94
N VAL A 122 0.59 -0.78 -7.15
CA VAL A 122 1.42 -1.21 -8.27
C VAL A 122 2.37 -0.09 -8.63
N MET A 123 3.66 -0.33 -8.52
CA MET A 123 4.70 0.62 -8.86
C MET A 123 5.40 0.18 -10.16
N ASN A 124 5.23 0.95 -11.23
CA ASN A 124 5.89 0.72 -12.51
C ASN A 124 7.18 1.56 -12.58
N PRO A 125 8.37 0.94 -12.60
CA PRO A 125 9.63 1.68 -12.65
C PRO A 125 9.94 2.26 -14.03
N HIS A 126 9.30 1.81 -15.12
CA HIS A 126 9.58 2.26 -16.47
C HIS A 126 9.03 3.66 -16.72
N ASP A 127 7.77 3.91 -16.39
CA ASP A 127 7.09 5.19 -16.56
C ASP A 127 7.01 6.02 -15.26
N LYS A 128 7.47 5.46 -14.14
CA LYS A 128 7.40 6.09 -12.82
C LYS A 128 5.96 6.36 -12.36
N SER A 129 5.03 5.50 -12.72
CA SER A 129 3.65 5.58 -12.27
C SER A 129 3.39 4.72 -11.03
N VAL A 130 2.40 5.12 -10.26
CA VAL A 130 1.78 4.29 -9.21
C VAL A 130 0.32 4.11 -9.57
N SER A 131 -0.09 2.85 -9.74
CA SER A 131 -1.49 2.47 -9.91
C SER A 131 -2.02 1.83 -8.63
N ILE A 132 -3.28 2.09 -8.33
CA ILE A 132 -3.99 1.43 -7.22
C ILE A 132 -5.18 0.68 -7.80
N ILE A 133 -5.28 -0.61 -7.49
CA ILE A 133 -6.43 -1.43 -7.86
C ILE A 133 -7.23 -1.74 -6.59
N ALA A 134 -8.44 -1.23 -6.51
CA ALA A 134 -9.35 -1.54 -5.41
C ALA A 134 -9.96 -2.93 -5.60
N VAL A 135 -9.68 -3.84 -4.68
CA VAL A 135 -10.22 -5.20 -4.66
C VAL A 135 -11.50 -5.19 -3.83
N ASN A 136 -12.62 -5.56 -4.45
CA ASN A 136 -13.89 -5.61 -3.72
C ASN A 136 -13.84 -6.71 -2.65
N ARG A 137 -14.03 -6.35 -1.38
CA ARG A 137 -13.99 -7.29 -0.26
C ARG A 137 -15.00 -8.43 -0.37
N ASN A 138 -16.14 -8.18 -1.03
CA ASN A 138 -17.20 -9.17 -1.24
C ASN A 138 -16.96 -10.01 -2.51
N ALA A 139 -15.83 -9.84 -3.22
CA ALA A 139 -15.54 -10.63 -4.40
C ALA A 139 -15.56 -12.13 -4.07
N MET A 140 -16.40 -12.86 -4.79
CA MET A 140 -16.52 -14.31 -4.67
C MET A 140 -15.33 -14.97 -5.35
N ALA A 141 -14.41 -15.47 -4.53
CA ALA A 141 -13.13 -16.04 -4.96
C ALA A 141 -12.85 -17.37 -4.27
N LEU A 142 -11.87 -18.11 -4.76
CA LEU A 142 -11.38 -19.33 -4.10
C LEU A 142 -10.63 -18.95 -2.81
N VAL A 143 -11.22 -19.26 -1.67
CA VAL A 143 -10.71 -19.04 -0.32
C VAL A 143 -10.30 -20.36 0.30
N ASP A 144 -9.09 -20.41 0.86
CA ASP A 144 -8.60 -21.55 1.63
C ASP A 144 -9.25 -21.55 3.01
N VAL A 145 -10.04 -22.57 3.30
CA VAL A 145 -10.78 -22.70 4.55
C VAL A 145 -10.04 -23.60 5.52
N TYR A 146 -10.02 -23.19 6.78
CA TYR A 146 -9.40 -23.93 7.90
C TYR A 146 -10.40 -24.08 9.02
N ASP A 147 -10.21 -25.10 9.87
CA ASP A 147 -10.97 -25.26 11.11
C ASP A 147 -10.33 -24.47 12.27
N GLU A 148 -10.93 -24.58 13.48
CA GLU A 148 -10.48 -23.90 14.70
C GLU A 148 -9.06 -24.30 15.11
N ASP A 149 -8.65 -25.51 14.79
CA ASP A 149 -7.30 -26.05 15.05
C ASP A 149 -6.29 -25.65 13.96
N GLY A 150 -6.73 -24.91 12.92
CA GLY A 150 -5.92 -24.49 11.79
C GLY A 150 -5.67 -25.59 10.75
N VAL A 151 -6.46 -26.66 10.75
CA VAL A 151 -6.37 -27.74 9.76
C VAL A 151 -7.05 -27.32 8.47
N TYR A 152 -6.37 -27.50 7.34
CA TYR A 152 -6.89 -27.17 6.03
C TYR A 152 -8.07 -28.05 5.63
N MET A 153 -9.21 -27.43 5.31
CA MET A 153 -10.48 -28.07 4.98
C MET A 153 -10.81 -28.06 3.47
N GLY A 154 -10.01 -27.37 2.67
CA GLY A 154 -10.22 -27.24 1.23
C GLY A 154 -10.42 -25.82 0.77
N GLN A 155 -10.58 -25.65 -0.55
CA GLN A 155 -10.90 -24.36 -1.18
C GLN A 155 -12.39 -24.28 -1.45
N TYR A 156 -12.98 -23.12 -1.15
CA TYR A 156 -14.40 -22.84 -1.39
C TYR A 156 -14.55 -21.45 -1.96
N THR A 157 -15.52 -21.26 -2.84
CA THR A 157 -15.90 -19.94 -3.32
C THR A 157 -16.61 -19.18 -2.19
N LYS A 158 -15.97 -18.14 -1.70
CA LYS A 158 -16.42 -17.29 -0.59
C LYS A 158 -15.98 -15.84 -0.85
N GLN A 159 -16.51 -14.90 -0.07
CA GLN A 159 -16.02 -13.53 -0.07
C GLN A 159 -14.52 -13.50 0.29
N ILE A 160 -13.71 -12.83 -0.52
CA ILE A 160 -12.25 -12.80 -0.38
C ILE A 160 -11.78 -12.19 0.96
N THR A 161 -12.57 -11.27 1.55
CA THR A 161 -12.32 -10.66 2.86
C THR A 161 -12.11 -11.70 3.96
N LEU A 162 -12.75 -12.88 3.86
CA LEU A 162 -12.70 -13.94 4.85
C LEU A 162 -11.34 -14.64 4.91
N GLN A 163 -10.52 -14.53 3.85
CA GLN A 163 -9.23 -15.22 3.81
C GLN A 163 -8.30 -14.78 4.96
N HIS A 164 -8.28 -13.48 5.29
CA HIS A 164 -7.48 -12.98 6.39
C HIS A 164 -7.94 -13.56 7.74
N GLY A 165 -9.25 -13.75 7.91
CA GLY A 165 -9.82 -14.36 9.11
C GLY A 165 -9.39 -15.81 9.35
N TYR A 166 -9.10 -16.55 8.29
CA TYR A 166 -8.54 -17.90 8.34
C TYR A 166 -7.03 -17.88 8.59
N GLY A 167 -6.59 -17.28 9.69
CA GLY A 167 -5.19 -17.15 10.05
C GLY A 167 -5.01 -16.69 11.49
N ASP A 168 -3.80 -16.29 11.83
CA ASP A 168 -3.41 -15.90 13.17
C ASP A 168 -3.52 -14.39 13.45
N GLY A 169 -4.05 -13.62 12.51
CA GLY A 169 -4.12 -12.16 12.58
C GLY A 169 -2.76 -11.48 12.40
N MET A 170 -1.72 -12.24 12.06
CA MET A 170 -0.36 -11.79 11.84
C MET A 170 0.10 -12.22 10.42
N GLU A 171 1.36 -12.62 10.29
CA GLU A 171 1.99 -12.97 9.01
C GLU A 171 1.20 -14.05 8.25
N LEU A 172 0.74 -15.09 8.94
CA LEU A 172 0.00 -16.19 8.31
C LEU A 172 -1.31 -15.72 7.68
N SER A 173 -2.06 -14.82 8.34
CA SER A 173 -3.27 -14.20 7.78
C SER A 173 -2.97 -13.40 6.51
N CYS A 174 -1.86 -12.65 6.54
CA CYS A 174 -1.42 -11.85 5.40
C CYS A 174 -0.99 -12.72 4.22
N GLU A 175 -0.16 -13.74 4.45
CA GLU A 175 0.32 -14.68 3.42
C GLU A 175 -0.84 -15.41 2.74
N ARG A 176 -1.83 -15.87 3.51
CA ARG A 176 -3.04 -16.49 2.98
C ARG A 176 -3.86 -15.52 2.13
N SER A 177 -3.97 -14.25 2.58
CA SER A 177 -4.65 -13.21 1.81
C SER A 177 -3.91 -12.88 0.50
N VAL A 178 -2.58 -12.81 0.54
CA VAL A 178 -1.74 -12.65 -0.66
C VAL A 178 -2.00 -13.79 -1.65
N ALA A 179 -2.01 -15.05 -1.17
CA ALA A 179 -2.26 -16.20 -2.04
C ALA A 179 -3.67 -16.17 -2.67
N ALA A 180 -4.70 -15.76 -1.92
CA ALA A 180 -6.06 -15.68 -2.45
C ALA A 180 -6.22 -14.54 -3.47
N VAL A 181 -5.64 -13.35 -3.20
CA VAL A 181 -5.67 -12.24 -4.14
C VAL A 181 -4.84 -12.54 -5.38
N SER A 182 -3.66 -13.15 -5.24
CA SER A 182 -2.85 -13.61 -6.36
C SER A 182 -3.66 -14.53 -7.28
N ARG A 183 -4.34 -15.54 -6.72
CA ARG A 183 -5.22 -16.45 -7.50
C ARG A 183 -6.35 -15.72 -8.21
N LEU A 184 -7.02 -14.77 -7.54
CA LEU A 184 -8.07 -13.96 -8.14
C LEU A 184 -7.56 -13.18 -9.36
N PHE A 185 -6.31 -12.75 -9.34
CA PHE A 185 -5.64 -12.05 -10.44
C PHE A 185 -4.76 -12.99 -11.27
N TYR A 186 -5.23 -14.22 -11.55
CA TYR A 186 -4.56 -15.19 -12.42
C TYR A 186 -3.14 -15.54 -11.99
N ASN A 187 -2.92 -15.69 -10.69
CA ASN A 187 -1.61 -15.92 -10.06
C ASN A 187 -0.62 -14.76 -10.24
N LEU A 188 -1.15 -13.53 -10.27
CA LEU A 188 -0.33 -12.32 -10.30
C LEU A 188 0.70 -12.31 -9.16
N PRO A 189 1.99 -12.10 -9.44
CA PRO A 189 3.02 -11.98 -8.43
C PRO A 189 2.76 -10.77 -7.51
N ILE A 190 2.76 -11.00 -6.20
CA ILE A 190 2.65 -9.95 -5.17
C ILE A 190 3.94 -9.89 -4.39
N SER A 191 4.66 -8.77 -4.48
CA SER A 191 6.03 -8.57 -3.97
C SER A 191 6.11 -8.36 -2.45
N GLY A 192 4.98 -8.09 -1.82
CA GLY A 192 4.88 -7.87 -0.38
C GLY A 192 3.50 -7.41 0.06
N TYR A 193 3.33 -7.26 1.37
CA TYR A 193 2.04 -6.89 1.94
C TYR A 193 2.17 -5.92 3.12
N ALA A 194 1.06 -5.22 3.42
CA ALA A 194 0.84 -4.49 4.66
C ALA A 194 -0.63 -4.62 5.08
N ALA A 195 -0.88 -5.21 6.24
CA ALA A 195 -2.20 -5.27 6.88
C ALA A 195 -2.22 -4.28 8.04
N ILE A 196 -3.15 -3.34 8.00
CA ILE A 196 -3.23 -2.21 8.93
C ILE A 196 -4.57 -2.28 9.66
N ASN A 197 -4.52 -2.37 10.98
CA ASN A 197 -5.72 -2.31 11.80
C ASN A 197 -6.37 -0.92 11.76
N MET A 198 -7.69 -0.87 11.76
CA MET A 198 -8.47 0.37 11.66
C MET A 198 -8.11 1.42 12.73
N GLY A 199 -7.65 0.98 13.91
CA GLY A 199 -7.15 1.89 14.96
C GLY A 199 -6.00 2.81 14.54
N ALA A 200 -5.30 2.51 13.44
CA ALA A 200 -4.26 3.39 12.88
C ALA A 200 -4.82 4.62 12.15
N ILE A 201 -6.07 4.59 11.66
CA ILE A 201 -6.64 5.62 10.77
C ILE A 201 -6.61 7.00 11.42
N THR A 202 -7.00 7.10 12.69
CA THR A 202 -6.93 8.35 13.45
C THR A 202 -5.53 8.96 13.42
N ALA A 203 -4.52 8.16 13.75
CA ALA A 203 -3.14 8.64 13.82
C ALA A 203 -2.55 8.96 12.43
N LEU A 204 -2.92 8.20 11.39
CA LEU A 204 -2.54 8.48 10.00
C LEU A 204 -3.12 9.81 9.53
N ASN A 205 -4.43 10.01 9.76
CA ASN A 205 -5.12 11.26 9.40
C ASN A 205 -4.46 12.48 10.08
N ASP A 206 -4.20 12.39 11.37
CA ASP A 206 -3.63 13.50 12.15
C ASP A 206 -2.19 13.80 11.73
N ALA A 207 -1.40 12.79 11.36
CA ALA A 207 -0.03 12.96 10.91
C ALA A 207 0.06 13.80 9.61
N VAL A 208 -0.92 13.71 8.73
CA VAL A 208 -1.00 14.57 7.54
C VAL A 208 -1.71 15.90 7.79
N GLY A 209 -2.25 16.13 9.01
CA GLY A 209 -2.94 17.35 9.40
C GLY A 209 -4.43 17.36 9.06
N GLY A 210 -5.02 16.20 8.93
CA GLY A 210 -6.40 15.95 8.53
C GLY A 210 -6.54 15.80 7.01
N VAL A 211 -7.19 14.74 6.58
CA VAL A 211 -7.49 14.50 5.16
C VAL A 211 -8.66 15.37 4.73
N GLN A 212 -8.50 16.10 3.62
CA GLN A 212 -9.53 16.98 3.07
C GLN A 212 -10.40 16.19 2.08
N VAL A 213 -11.71 16.21 2.30
CA VAL A 213 -12.68 15.51 1.44
C VAL A 213 -13.90 16.38 1.14
N ALA A 214 -14.46 16.20 -0.06
CA ALA A 214 -15.86 16.48 -0.33
C ALA A 214 -16.64 15.23 0.01
N VAL A 215 -17.49 15.25 1.02
CA VAL A 215 -18.23 14.08 1.54
C VAL A 215 -19.08 13.44 0.42
N LEU A 216 -18.84 12.16 0.11
CA LEU A 216 -19.46 11.47 -1.03
C LEU A 216 -20.91 11.05 -0.76
N ASP A 217 -21.21 10.66 0.46
CA ASP A 217 -22.52 10.23 0.93
C ASP A 217 -22.66 10.53 2.43
N ASP A 218 -23.88 10.55 2.94
CA ASP A 218 -24.14 10.83 4.34
C ASP A 218 -23.49 9.80 5.27
N VAL A 219 -22.69 10.28 6.23
CA VAL A 219 -22.06 9.48 7.28
C VAL A 219 -22.55 10.00 8.63
N ILE A 220 -23.74 9.52 9.01
CA ILE A 220 -24.45 10.01 10.20
C ILE A 220 -24.59 8.86 11.20
N TYR A 221 -23.89 9.02 12.34
CA TYR A 221 -23.92 8.09 13.47
C TYR A 221 -23.96 8.92 14.76
N PRO A 222 -25.15 9.36 15.22
CA PRO A 222 -25.28 10.24 16.38
C PRO A 222 -24.68 9.68 17.65
N GLU A 223 -24.71 8.34 17.82
CA GLU A 223 -24.13 7.63 18.95
C GLU A 223 -22.59 7.72 19.01
N TYR A 224 -21.96 8.12 17.91
CA TYR A 224 -20.51 8.30 17.78
C TYR A 224 -20.13 9.74 17.46
N ASP A 225 -21.04 10.70 17.66
CA ASP A 225 -20.83 12.13 17.37
C ASP A 225 -20.35 12.36 15.92
N MET A 226 -20.99 11.65 14.98
CA MET A 226 -20.72 11.71 13.54
C MET A 226 -21.91 12.29 12.80
N ASP A 227 -21.68 13.41 12.12
CA ASP A 227 -22.68 14.15 11.35
C ASP A 227 -22.01 14.80 10.14
N LEU A 228 -21.82 14.02 9.08
CA LEU A 228 -21.25 14.48 7.80
C LEU A 228 -22.27 14.27 6.69
N HIS A 229 -22.59 15.34 5.98
CA HIS A 229 -23.57 15.31 4.90
C HIS A 229 -22.91 15.31 3.53
N GLN A 230 -23.55 14.65 2.58
CA GLN A 230 -23.10 14.61 1.18
C GLN A 230 -22.87 16.04 0.65
N GLY A 231 -21.68 16.27 0.10
CA GLY A 231 -21.28 17.57 -0.48
C GLY A 231 -20.59 18.51 0.49
N ASP A 232 -20.49 18.17 1.78
CA ASP A 232 -19.72 18.96 2.74
C ASP A 232 -18.22 18.92 2.39
N GLU A 233 -17.59 20.09 2.38
CA GLU A 233 -16.13 20.22 2.24
C GLU A 233 -15.50 20.29 3.63
N VAL A 234 -14.83 19.22 4.04
CA VAL A 234 -14.30 19.10 5.42
C VAL A 234 -12.84 18.66 5.45
N THR A 235 -12.12 19.13 6.46
CA THR A 235 -10.86 18.53 6.90
C THR A 235 -11.18 17.58 8.04
N LEU A 236 -11.10 16.29 7.78
CA LEU A 236 -11.48 15.26 8.74
C LEU A 236 -10.58 15.31 9.99
N THR A 237 -11.18 15.32 11.16
CA THR A 237 -10.49 14.96 12.41
C THR A 237 -10.18 13.47 12.39
N GLY A 238 -9.25 12.99 13.25
CA GLY A 238 -8.94 11.57 13.32
C GLY A 238 -10.17 10.69 13.60
N HIS A 239 -11.08 11.17 14.46
CA HIS A 239 -12.36 10.50 14.74
C HIS A 239 -13.28 10.45 13.49
N GLN A 240 -13.42 11.59 12.80
CA GLN A 240 -14.21 11.64 11.56
C GLN A 240 -13.60 10.76 10.48
N ALA A 241 -12.27 10.74 10.31
CA ALA A 241 -11.58 9.89 9.36
C ALA A 241 -11.87 8.41 9.60
N TYR A 242 -11.79 7.98 10.86
CA TYR A 242 -12.10 6.60 11.25
C TYR A 242 -13.52 6.21 10.81
N TRP A 243 -14.54 6.99 11.14
CA TRP A 243 -15.92 6.69 10.78
C TRP A 243 -16.19 6.88 9.28
N TYR A 244 -15.53 7.83 8.63
CA TYR A 244 -15.66 8.06 7.20
C TYR A 244 -15.27 6.84 6.37
N VAL A 245 -14.19 6.15 6.74
CA VAL A 245 -13.71 4.96 6.03
C VAL A 245 -14.33 3.65 6.51
N ARG A 246 -14.86 3.61 7.73
CA ARG A 246 -15.45 2.40 8.33
C ARG A 246 -16.97 2.35 8.19
N GLY A 247 -17.63 3.46 8.45
CA GLY A 247 -19.08 3.52 8.57
C GLY A 247 -19.81 3.04 7.31
N ARG A 248 -20.85 2.24 7.49
CA ARG A 248 -21.80 1.89 6.43
C ARG A 248 -23.18 1.64 7.02
N ASN A 249 -24.22 1.92 6.25
CA ASN A 249 -25.58 1.53 6.59
C ASN A 249 -25.87 0.15 6.01
N GLU A 250 -25.85 -0.87 6.86
CA GLU A 250 -26.06 -2.27 6.44
C GLU A 250 -27.47 -2.55 5.91
N ASN A 251 -28.43 -1.64 6.14
CA ASN A 251 -29.78 -1.74 5.61
C ASN A 251 -29.92 -1.16 4.18
N VAL A 252 -28.85 -0.57 3.64
CA VAL A 252 -28.81 -0.03 2.29
C VAL A 252 -28.07 -1.00 1.39
N PHE A 253 -28.73 -1.45 0.34
CA PHE A 253 -28.12 -2.28 -0.69
C PHE A 253 -26.94 -1.55 -1.33
N ASN A 254 -25.87 -2.28 -1.64
CA ASN A 254 -24.62 -1.76 -2.21
C ASN A 254 -23.85 -0.78 -1.28
N SER A 255 -24.13 -0.78 0.01
CA SER A 255 -23.44 0.09 0.99
C SER A 255 -21.94 -0.22 1.10
N SER A 256 -21.53 -1.44 0.78
CA SER A 256 -20.12 -1.83 0.68
C SER A 256 -19.38 -1.08 -0.42
N SER A 257 -20.00 -0.88 -1.57
CA SER A 257 -19.39 -0.12 -2.68
C SER A 257 -19.31 1.37 -2.36
N LEU A 258 -20.33 1.96 -1.72
CA LEU A 258 -20.27 3.35 -1.26
C LEU A 258 -19.11 3.56 -0.27
N ARG A 259 -18.94 2.63 0.67
CA ARG A 259 -17.80 2.67 1.59
C ARG A 259 -16.46 2.54 0.84
N LEU A 260 -16.37 1.67 -0.17
CA LEU A 260 -15.17 1.53 -0.99
C LEU A 260 -14.81 2.84 -1.69
N GLU A 261 -15.79 3.58 -2.23
CA GLU A 261 -15.56 4.89 -2.85
C GLU A 261 -15.00 5.91 -1.84
N ARG A 262 -15.52 5.94 -0.60
CA ARG A 262 -14.96 6.78 0.47
C ARG A 262 -13.54 6.37 0.87
N GLN A 263 -13.26 5.07 0.93
CA GLN A 263 -11.90 4.55 1.20
C GLN A 263 -10.92 4.96 0.09
N LYS A 264 -11.34 4.86 -1.17
CA LYS A 264 -10.55 5.32 -2.33
C LYS A 264 -10.26 6.81 -2.24
N GLN A 265 -11.28 7.64 -1.99
CA GLN A 265 -11.11 9.08 -1.84
C GLN A 265 -10.16 9.43 -0.70
N PHE A 266 -10.37 8.82 0.48
CA PHE A 266 -9.49 9.02 1.64
C PHE A 266 -8.04 8.65 1.32
N LEU A 267 -7.81 7.46 0.76
CA LEU A 267 -6.48 6.96 0.43
C LEU A 267 -5.76 7.87 -0.58
N THR A 268 -6.43 8.27 -1.65
CA THR A 268 -5.82 9.11 -2.68
C THR A 268 -5.46 10.49 -2.14
N THR A 269 -6.36 11.11 -1.36
CA THR A 269 -6.10 12.40 -0.74
C THR A 269 -5.00 12.31 0.30
N PHE A 270 -5.01 11.27 1.14
CA PHE A 270 -3.95 10.99 2.11
C PHE A 270 -2.57 10.87 1.45
N ILE A 271 -2.45 10.07 0.37
CA ILE A 271 -1.19 9.91 -0.37
C ILE A 271 -0.70 11.25 -0.92
N ALA A 272 -1.59 12.03 -1.54
CA ALA A 272 -1.24 13.34 -2.10
C ALA A 272 -0.76 14.31 -1.00
N GLN A 273 -1.46 14.37 0.14
CA GLN A 273 -1.07 15.23 1.27
C GLN A 273 0.23 14.76 1.93
N ALA A 274 0.43 13.45 2.11
CA ALA A 274 1.65 12.89 2.65
C ALA A 274 2.86 13.18 1.74
N LYS A 275 2.70 13.01 0.43
CA LYS A 275 3.72 13.35 -0.57
C LYS A 275 4.09 14.83 -0.54
N ASN A 276 3.11 15.73 -0.49
CA ASN A 276 3.34 17.17 -0.41
C ASN A 276 4.09 17.54 0.89
N LYS A 277 3.73 16.92 2.02
CA LYS A 277 4.46 17.10 3.28
C LYS A 277 5.89 16.57 3.21
N ALA A 278 6.13 15.45 2.55
CA ALA A 278 7.46 14.86 2.43
C ALA A 278 8.45 15.76 1.67
N VAL A 279 7.97 16.61 0.75
CA VAL A 279 8.81 17.60 0.06
C VAL A 279 9.42 18.61 1.05
N THR A 280 8.66 19.04 2.06
CA THR A 280 9.11 20.05 3.06
C THR A 280 9.64 19.40 4.34
N ASN A 281 9.20 18.21 4.66
CA ASN A 281 9.60 17.42 5.82
C ASN A 281 9.87 15.96 5.43
N PRO A 282 11.09 15.62 5.00
CA PRO A 282 11.42 14.24 4.59
C PRO A 282 11.29 13.19 5.70
N SER A 283 11.27 13.60 6.99
CA SER A 283 11.08 12.65 8.10
C SER A 283 9.66 12.10 8.19
N ILE A 284 8.68 12.75 7.53
CA ILE A 284 7.26 12.36 7.62
C ILE A 284 7.03 10.87 7.28
N ALA A 285 7.78 10.32 6.31
CA ALA A 285 7.65 8.92 5.94
C ALA A 285 8.05 7.99 7.11
N VAL A 286 9.15 8.30 7.79
CA VAL A 286 9.61 7.55 8.98
C VAL A 286 8.64 7.75 10.15
N ASP A 287 8.14 8.96 10.34
CA ASP A 287 7.19 9.29 11.40
C ASP A 287 5.86 8.53 11.18
N LEU A 288 5.36 8.48 9.94
CA LEU A 288 4.20 7.69 9.57
C LEU A 288 4.44 6.19 9.83
N TYR A 289 5.56 5.64 9.34
CA TYR A 289 5.91 4.25 9.57
C TYR A 289 5.95 3.90 11.06
N ASN A 290 6.62 4.70 11.88
CA ASN A 290 6.70 4.49 13.32
C ASN A 290 5.33 4.61 14.00
N THR A 291 4.48 5.52 13.53
CA THR A 291 3.13 5.74 14.07
C THR A 291 2.24 4.52 13.87
N ILE A 292 2.29 3.90 12.68
CA ILE A 292 1.42 2.78 12.33
C ILE A 292 2.01 1.41 12.66
N SER A 293 3.33 1.30 12.92
CA SER A 293 4.02 0.01 13.09
C SER A 293 3.38 -0.90 14.15
N LYS A 294 2.81 -0.34 15.21
CA LYS A 294 2.10 -1.10 16.25
C LYS A 294 0.71 -1.60 15.83
N TYR A 295 0.17 -1.05 14.74
CA TYR A 295 -1.12 -1.44 14.16
C TYR A 295 -0.97 -2.19 12.83
N MET A 296 0.26 -2.50 12.41
CA MET A 296 0.56 -3.03 11.09
C MET A 296 1.32 -4.35 11.18
N VAL A 297 0.90 -5.30 10.35
CA VAL A 297 1.67 -6.52 10.03
C VAL A 297 2.14 -6.38 8.59
N THR A 298 3.44 -6.48 8.36
CA THR A 298 4.03 -6.32 7.04
C THR A 298 5.33 -7.10 6.89
N ASP A 299 5.60 -7.58 5.68
CA ASP A 299 6.90 -8.10 5.29
C ASP A 299 7.84 -7.01 4.75
N ILE A 300 7.37 -5.74 4.72
CA ILE A 300 8.16 -4.57 4.30
C ILE A 300 8.95 -4.06 5.50
N ASP A 301 10.15 -4.58 5.69
CA ASP A 301 11.07 -4.11 6.72
C ASP A 301 11.58 -2.69 6.45
N ILE A 302 12.33 -2.13 7.40
CA ILE A 302 12.84 -0.75 7.30
C ILE A 302 13.75 -0.55 6.08
N THR A 303 14.41 -1.57 5.57
CA THR A 303 15.29 -1.47 4.40
C THR A 303 14.47 -1.40 3.12
N LYS A 304 13.49 -2.29 2.95
CA LYS A 304 12.50 -2.24 1.86
C LYS A 304 11.73 -0.91 1.89
N PHE A 305 11.25 -0.51 3.08
CA PHE A 305 10.53 0.75 3.27
C PHE A 305 11.38 1.97 2.86
N THR A 306 12.64 2.03 3.27
CA THR A 306 13.55 3.14 2.91
C THR A 306 13.72 3.23 1.40
N TYR A 307 13.87 2.10 0.72
CA TYR A 307 13.94 2.06 -0.74
C TYR A 307 12.63 2.54 -1.37
N LEU A 308 11.50 1.94 -1.00
CA LEU A 308 10.18 2.28 -1.56
C LEU A 308 9.81 3.74 -1.33
N ALA A 309 10.01 4.26 -0.11
CA ALA A 309 9.74 5.65 0.22
C ALA A 309 10.62 6.62 -0.60
N SER A 310 11.90 6.27 -0.83
CA SER A 310 12.80 7.09 -1.67
C SER A 310 12.39 7.08 -3.15
N GLU A 311 11.90 5.95 -3.66
CA GLU A 311 11.40 5.85 -5.03
C GLU A 311 10.07 6.59 -5.19
N ALA A 312 9.14 6.43 -4.24
CA ALA A 312 7.80 7.03 -4.29
C ALA A 312 7.80 8.56 -4.48
N LEU A 313 8.83 9.25 -3.99
CA LEU A 313 8.99 10.70 -4.22
C LEU A 313 9.15 11.04 -5.70
N GLY A 314 9.77 10.14 -6.47
CA GLY A 314 9.99 10.31 -7.92
C GLY A 314 8.86 9.75 -8.79
N TYR A 315 7.88 9.04 -8.20
CA TYR A 315 6.78 8.44 -8.93
C TYR A 315 5.59 9.39 -9.02
N ASN A 316 4.88 9.29 -10.13
CA ASN A 316 3.61 10.00 -10.34
C ASN A 316 2.47 9.15 -9.80
N PHE A 317 1.67 9.74 -8.93
CA PHE A 317 0.38 9.20 -8.52
C PHE A 317 -0.71 10.08 -9.14
N ASP A 318 -1.45 9.51 -10.09
CA ASP A 318 -2.58 10.16 -10.73
C ASP A 318 -3.86 9.40 -10.41
N ILE A 319 -4.94 10.11 -10.10
CA ILE A 319 -6.25 9.51 -9.80
C ILE A 319 -6.80 8.69 -10.98
N SER A 320 -6.38 8.98 -12.21
CA SER A 320 -6.72 8.18 -13.39
C SER A 320 -6.16 6.76 -13.34
N HIS A 321 -5.13 6.52 -12.50
CA HIS A 321 -4.55 5.20 -12.24
C HIS A 321 -5.15 4.52 -11.00
N LEU A 322 -6.33 4.95 -10.58
CA LEU A 322 -7.12 4.29 -9.55
C LEU A 322 -8.20 3.43 -10.19
N TYR A 323 -7.95 2.15 -10.24
CA TYR A 323 -8.82 1.15 -10.85
C TYR A 323 -9.75 0.50 -9.81
N THR A 324 -10.91 0.08 -10.27
CA THR A 324 -11.86 -0.73 -9.49
C THR A 324 -12.22 -1.95 -10.31
N MET A 325 -12.24 -3.12 -9.71
CA MET A 325 -12.71 -4.33 -10.36
C MET A 325 -14.16 -4.16 -10.83
N GLN A 326 -14.43 -4.50 -12.07
CA GLN A 326 -15.78 -4.52 -12.63
C GLN A 326 -16.47 -5.84 -12.27
N GLY A 327 -17.79 -5.81 -12.16
CA GLY A 327 -18.59 -6.98 -11.82
C GLY A 327 -19.98 -6.61 -11.34
N GLU A 328 -20.71 -7.59 -10.87
CA GLU A 328 -22.08 -7.44 -10.41
C GLU A 328 -22.19 -7.75 -8.91
N THR A 329 -22.90 -6.88 -8.17
CA THR A 329 -23.24 -7.13 -6.76
C THR A 329 -24.63 -7.75 -6.70
N LEU A 330 -24.73 -8.94 -6.14
CA LEU A 330 -25.99 -9.64 -5.87
C LEU A 330 -26.20 -9.80 -4.37
N MET A 331 -27.44 -9.94 -3.96
CA MET A 331 -27.78 -10.33 -2.59
C MET A 331 -27.76 -11.86 -2.50
N GLY A 332 -26.79 -12.41 -1.79
CA GLY A 332 -26.78 -13.81 -1.42
C GLY A 332 -27.77 -14.12 -0.29
N ASP A 333 -27.69 -15.31 0.30
CA ASP A 333 -28.61 -15.74 1.37
C ASP A 333 -28.57 -14.82 2.61
N LYS A 334 -27.43 -14.22 2.91
CA LYS A 334 -27.21 -13.40 4.13
C LYS A 334 -26.45 -12.11 3.87
N TYR A 335 -25.59 -12.06 2.85
CA TYR A 335 -24.64 -10.98 2.61
C TYR A 335 -24.60 -10.63 1.13
N GLU A 336 -24.13 -9.42 0.82
CA GLU A 336 -23.82 -9.02 -0.55
C GLU A 336 -22.66 -9.87 -1.09
N GLU A 337 -22.80 -10.36 -2.32
CA GLU A 337 -21.80 -11.12 -3.06
C GLU A 337 -21.43 -10.34 -4.32
N PHE A 338 -20.15 -10.18 -4.58
CA PHE A 338 -19.66 -9.50 -5.78
C PHE A 338 -19.05 -10.52 -6.74
N TYR A 339 -19.66 -10.65 -7.90
CA TYR A 339 -19.19 -11.53 -8.98
C TYR A 339 -18.39 -10.72 -9.97
N VAL A 340 -17.10 -11.03 -10.07
CA VAL A 340 -16.16 -10.32 -10.93
C VAL A 340 -16.50 -10.58 -12.40
N ASP A 341 -16.40 -9.56 -13.23
CA ASP A 341 -16.40 -9.69 -14.67
C ASP A 341 -15.00 -10.12 -15.12
N ASP A 342 -14.87 -11.38 -15.54
CA ASP A 342 -13.59 -11.98 -15.90
C ASP A 342 -12.94 -11.30 -17.10
N ASP A 343 -13.71 -10.88 -18.11
CA ASP A 343 -13.19 -10.18 -19.29
C ASP A 343 -12.66 -8.80 -18.91
N ALA A 344 -13.38 -8.08 -18.05
CA ALA A 344 -12.94 -6.78 -17.56
C ALA A 344 -11.72 -6.89 -16.63
N LEU A 345 -11.65 -7.94 -15.80
CA LEU A 345 -10.47 -8.21 -14.96
C LEU A 345 -9.25 -8.55 -15.82
N TYR A 346 -9.44 -9.37 -16.85
CA TYR A 346 -8.39 -9.71 -17.80
C TYR A 346 -7.83 -8.45 -18.50
N GLN A 347 -8.73 -7.57 -19.00
CA GLN A 347 -8.34 -6.29 -19.59
C GLN A 347 -7.59 -5.41 -18.60
N LEU A 348 -8.06 -5.30 -17.35
CA LEU A 348 -7.40 -4.53 -16.29
C LEU A 348 -5.97 -5.03 -16.04
N ILE A 349 -5.77 -6.35 -16.02
CA ILE A 349 -4.43 -6.93 -15.85
C ILE A 349 -3.53 -6.55 -17.02
N ILE A 350 -4.02 -6.60 -18.26
CA ILE A 350 -3.24 -6.17 -19.42
C ILE A 350 -2.88 -4.69 -19.33
N ASP A 351 -3.85 -3.84 -19.03
CA ASP A 351 -3.66 -2.38 -18.99
C ASP A 351 -2.63 -1.95 -17.93
N VAL A 352 -2.52 -2.69 -16.83
CA VAL A 352 -1.66 -2.30 -15.70
C VAL A 352 -0.31 -3.01 -15.70
N PHE A 353 -0.25 -4.27 -16.17
CA PHE A 353 0.94 -5.12 -15.98
C PHE A 353 1.65 -5.50 -17.28
N TYR A 354 1.10 -5.14 -18.42
CA TYR A 354 1.66 -5.50 -19.72
C TYR A 354 1.94 -4.25 -20.57
N GLU A 355 2.89 -4.36 -21.47
CA GLU A 355 3.23 -3.34 -22.44
C GLU A 355 3.04 -3.89 -23.87
N PRO A 356 2.50 -3.10 -24.83
CA PRO A 356 2.35 -3.56 -26.19
C PRO A 356 3.74 -3.79 -26.83
N VAL A 357 3.88 -4.94 -27.50
CA VAL A 357 5.10 -5.28 -28.27
C VAL A 357 4.99 -4.68 -29.65
N GLU A 358 5.97 -3.87 -30.02
CA GLU A 358 6.04 -3.28 -31.37
C GLU A 358 6.43 -4.34 -32.42
N SER A 359 5.89 -4.20 -33.64
CA SER A 359 6.12 -5.19 -34.71
C SER A 359 7.60 -5.32 -35.12
N GLU A 360 8.45 -4.36 -34.76
CA GLU A 360 9.89 -4.39 -35.00
C GLU A 360 10.64 -5.31 -34.01
N ASP A 361 10.06 -5.60 -32.87
CA ASP A 361 10.63 -6.44 -31.81
C ASP A 361 10.34 -7.94 -32.01
N ILE A 362 9.42 -8.24 -32.95
CA ILE A 362 9.05 -9.62 -33.33
C ILE A 362 9.97 -10.07 -34.48
N LYS A 363 11.19 -10.48 -34.17
CA LYS A 363 12.16 -10.97 -35.16
C LYS A 363 12.70 -12.34 -34.80
#